data_e016cd2fb158ef6af8c476362c0e5abe
#
_entry.id   e016cd2fb158ef6af8c476362c0e5abe
#
_cell.length_a   1.000
_cell.length_b   1.000
_cell.length_c   1.000
_cell.angle_alpha   90.00
_cell.angle_beta   90.00
_cell.angle_gamma   90.00
#
_symmetry.space_group_name_H-M   'P 1'
#
loop_
_entity.id
_entity.type
_entity.pdbx_description
1 polymer ?
#
loop_
_entity_poly.entity_id
_entity_poly.type
_entity_poly.pdbx_seq_one_letter_code
_entity_poly.pdbx_strand_id
1 'polypeptide(L)'
;VTVSVLARTRARQWPLATAAAACLLSFIAFWVAQRLAHVNMLDVMVYRAEGETVRAGGDLYAMRATSANLAMTYPPFAGLLFVPLTFVGVPLMRTLATAGNLLLVVALVQLSLQLVRPSLSGTRLWRAALLVAAVVVWCEPVWTTLRYGQINLLIAVAVLWDFTRREGHRWAGVGIGLATAVKLTPGLFVVFLVIAGVLQWRRERRWNQWLRTAATATAVFLGTTLASALVLPYDSKRFWTETLFETGRVGFAEETANQSLRGVLARLMHTDDPGLWWLVVAVLFGAAAMALAVRAALRGDKALAVVVCAITALMVSPISWSHHWVWCVPLLVLLVDRRDRVRPRWTVGAVALVFASFALWWVPHDPGRPELDQNAGQMLLSGVYPLTIAALFVGYALTRRPQAVAKE
;
A
#
# COMPACT_ATOMS: atom_id res chain seq x y z
N VAL A 1 -11.30 -24.64 35.19
CA VAL A 1 -9.93 -25.18 35.26
C VAL A 1 -9.44 -25.40 33.82
N THR A 2 -9.06 -24.35 33.08
CA THR A 2 -8.31 -24.48 31.81
C THR A 2 -7.67 -23.14 31.45
N VAL A 3 -6.91 -22.58 32.36
CA VAL A 3 -6.04 -21.42 32.13
C VAL A 3 -4.65 -21.84 32.54
N SER A 4 -3.86 -22.48 31.68
CA SER A 4 -2.43 -22.59 31.95
C SER A 4 -1.57 -23.26 30.86
N VAL A 5 -1.98 -23.40 29.60
CA VAL A 5 -1.09 -24.00 28.59
C VAL A 5 -0.32 -22.99 27.74
N LEU A 6 -0.68 -21.71 27.79
CA LEU A 6 0.02 -20.64 27.04
C LEU A 6 1.17 -19.94 27.79
N ALA A 7 1.45 -20.36 29.02
CA ALA A 7 2.47 -19.71 29.87
C ALA A 7 3.84 -20.39 29.91
N ARG A 8 4.10 -21.47 29.17
CA ARG A 8 5.32 -22.27 29.33
C ARG A 8 6.13 -22.61 28.09
N THR A 9 6.03 -21.89 27.01
CA THR A 9 7.20 -21.75 26.13
C THR A 9 7.82 -20.40 26.42
N ARG A 10 8.76 -20.32 27.35
CA ARG A 10 9.83 -19.33 27.32
C ARG A 10 10.60 -19.57 26.02
N ALA A 11 10.04 -19.23 24.86
CA ALA A 11 10.76 -19.10 23.64
C ALA A 11 11.94 -18.17 23.97
N ARG A 12 13.15 -18.70 23.88
CA ARG A 12 14.42 -18.02 24.15
C ARG A 12 14.36 -16.67 23.43
N GLN A 13 14.06 -15.61 24.19
CA GLN A 13 13.83 -14.29 23.59
C GLN A 13 15.18 -13.81 23.10
N TRP A 14 15.34 -13.75 21.80
CA TRP A 14 16.55 -13.22 21.17
C TRP A 14 16.84 -11.82 21.73
N PRO A 15 18.08 -11.49 22.11
CA PRO A 15 18.44 -10.13 22.48
C PRO A 15 18.10 -9.14 21.37
N LEU A 16 17.82 -7.88 21.70
CA LEU A 16 17.59 -6.83 20.70
C LEU A 16 18.75 -6.73 19.71
N ALA A 17 19.99 -6.84 20.22
CA ALA A 17 21.19 -6.82 19.38
C ALA A 17 21.21 -7.93 18.33
N THR A 18 20.76 -9.15 18.68
CA THR A 18 20.69 -10.27 17.73
C THR A 18 19.63 -10.00 16.66
N ALA A 19 18.47 -9.43 17.03
CA ALA A 19 17.44 -9.05 16.06
C ALA A 19 17.94 -7.93 15.13
N ALA A 20 18.67 -6.96 15.68
CA ALA A 20 19.29 -5.89 14.88
C ALA A 20 20.35 -6.43 13.92
N ALA A 21 21.21 -7.33 14.39
CA ALA A 21 22.21 -7.97 13.55
C ALA A 21 21.58 -8.80 12.42
N ALA A 22 20.53 -9.58 12.71
CA ALA A 22 19.81 -10.35 11.70
C ALA A 22 19.13 -9.43 10.64
N CYS A 23 18.53 -8.33 11.07
CA CYS A 23 17.96 -7.34 10.17
C CYS A 23 19.03 -6.69 9.30
N LEU A 24 20.13 -6.25 9.89
CA LEU A 24 21.24 -5.63 9.15
C LEU A 24 21.86 -6.59 8.14
N LEU A 25 22.09 -7.84 8.51
CA LEU A 25 22.62 -8.87 7.59
C LEU A 25 21.65 -9.11 6.43
N SER A 26 20.35 -9.22 6.69
CA SER A 26 19.33 -9.35 5.64
C SER A 26 19.31 -8.15 4.71
N PHE A 27 19.40 -6.93 5.24
CA PHE A 27 19.42 -5.69 4.46
C PHE A 27 20.71 -5.55 3.64
N ILE A 28 21.86 -5.96 4.18
CA ILE A 28 23.11 -6.03 3.42
C ILE A 28 22.99 -7.04 2.29
N ALA A 29 22.47 -8.24 2.56
CA ALA A 29 22.24 -9.25 1.53
C ALA A 29 21.29 -8.74 0.44
N PHE A 30 20.19 -8.08 0.82
CA PHE A 30 19.29 -7.40 -0.10
C PHE A 30 20.04 -6.36 -0.95
N TRP A 31 20.82 -5.48 -0.33
CA TRP A 31 21.56 -4.44 -1.07
C TRP A 31 22.56 -5.05 -2.05
N VAL A 32 23.30 -6.08 -1.63
CA VAL A 32 24.21 -6.81 -2.52
C VAL A 32 23.43 -7.41 -3.71
N ALA A 33 22.31 -8.07 -3.45
CA ALA A 33 21.47 -8.65 -4.50
C ALA A 33 20.97 -7.58 -5.51
N GLN A 34 20.55 -6.40 -5.05
CA GLN A 34 20.17 -5.28 -5.90
C GLN A 34 21.34 -4.75 -6.74
N ARG A 35 22.55 -4.71 -6.17
CA ARG A 35 23.76 -4.29 -6.91
C ARG A 35 24.15 -5.29 -7.99
N LEU A 36 24.11 -6.60 -7.67
CA LEU A 36 24.38 -7.66 -8.64
C LEU A 36 23.32 -7.70 -9.77
N ALA A 37 22.08 -7.33 -9.48
CA ALA A 37 21.01 -7.22 -10.46
C ALA A 37 21.08 -5.91 -11.29
N HIS A 38 22.10 -5.09 -11.14
CA HIS A 38 22.29 -3.81 -11.86
C HIS A 38 21.06 -2.89 -11.82
N VAL A 39 20.40 -2.80 -10.67
CA VAL A 39 19.18 -2.02 -10.50
C VAL A 39 19.43 -0.53 -10.75
N ASN A 40 18.65 0.05 -11.65
CA ASN A 40 18.77 1.45 -12.06
C ASN A 40 17.90 2.42 -11.24
N MET A 41 17.00 1.91 -10.40
CA MET A 41 16.03 2.69 -9.59
C MET A 41 15.21 3.65 -10.47
N LEU A 42 14.52 3.08 -11.44
CA LEU A 42 13.81 3.77 -12.52
C LEU A 42 12.93 4.93 -12.01
N ASP A 43 12.11 4.68 -10.98
CA ASP A 43 11.13 5.66 -10.52
C ASP A 43 11.76 6.82 -9.73
N VAL A 44 12.83 6.56 -8.95
CA VAL A 44 13.52 7.67 -8.30
C VAL A 44 14.22 8.57 -9.33
N MET A 45 14.60 8.04 -10.50
CA MET A 45 15.11 8.85 -11.63
C MET A 45 14.00 9.70 -12.25
N VAL A 46 12.78 9.16 -12.36
CA VAL A 46 11.60 9.95 -12.78
C VAL A 46 11.33 11.07 -11.78
N TYR A 47 11.29 10.76 -10.48
CA TYR A 47 11.09 11.76 -9.42
C TYR A 47 12.14 12.88 -9.46
N ARG A 48 13.42 12.52 -9.71
CA ARG A 48 14.47 13.52 -9.91
C ARG A 48 14.19 14.41 -11.11
N ALA A 49 13.80 13.84 -12.25
CA ALA A 49 13.47 14.59 -13.46
C ALA A 49 12.26 15.51 -13.26
N GLU A 50 11.25 15.07 -12.50
CA GLU A 50 10.12 15.91 -12.08
C GLU A 50 10.61 17.13 -11.28
N GLY A 51 11.47 16.91 -10.27
CA GLY A 51 12.07 17.99 -9.50
C GLY A 51 12.94 18.94 -10.34
N GLU A 52 13.70 18.43 -11.31
CA GLU A 52 14.48 19.22 -12.25
C GLU A 52 13.57 20.08 -13.15
N THR A 53 12.45 19.51 -13.63
CA THR A 53 11.45 20.24 -14.43
C THR A 53 10.81 21.37 -13.63
N VAL A 54 10.47 21.16 -12.37
CA VAL A 54 9.97 22.21 -11.47
C VAL A 54 10.99 23.33 -11.33
N ARG A 55 12.26 23.01 -11.09
CA ARG A 55 13.32 24.01 -10.95
C ARG A 55 13.59 24.83 -12.21
N ALA A 56 13.43 24.18 -13.36
CA ALA A 56 13.59 24.82 -14.65
C ALA A 56 12.37 25.65 -15.09
N GLY A 57 11.25 25.61 -14.35
CA GLY A 57 9.98 26.24 -14.74
C GLY A 57 9.34 25.57 -15.96
N GLY A 58 9.63 24.29 -16.22
CA GLY A 58 9.10 23.53 -17.34
C GLY A 58 7.71 22.94 -17.06
N ASP A 59 7.09 22.36 -18.09
CA ASP A 59 5.80 21.70 -18.01
C ASP A 59 5.95 20.27 -17.46
N LEU A 60 5.47 20.04 -16.24
CA LEU A 60 5.55 18.74 -15.55
C LEU A 60 4.86 17.61 -16.31
N TYR A 61 3.76 17.91 -16.98
CA TYR A 61 2.97 16.86 -17.65
C TYR A 61 3.36 16.65 -19.11
N ALA A 62 4.18 17.53 -19.68
CA ALA A 62 4.82 17.32 -20.97
C ALA A 62 6.17 16.59 -20.86
N MET A 63 6.80 16.60 -19.68
CA MET A 63 8.10 15.93 -19.47
C MET A 63 8.04 14.43 -19.74
N ARG A 64 9.20 13.90 -20.17
CA ARG A 64 9.46 12.47 -20.26
C ARG A 64 10.82 12.17 -19.65
N ALA A 65 10.88 11.09 -18.89
CA ALA A 65 12.09 10.71 -18.16
C ALA A 65 12.51 9.29 -18.50
N THR A 66 13.81 9.05 -18.39
CA THR A 66 14.47 7.76 -18.58
C THR A 66 14.38 7.23 -20.02
N SER A 67 15.11 6.14 -20.33
CA SER A 67 15.01 5.44 -21.62
C SER A 67 13.63 4.81 -21.87
N ALA A 68 12.84 4.61 -20.80
CA ALA A 68 11.47 4.10 -20.89
C ALA A 68 10.43 5.20 -21.19
N ASN A 69 10.87 6.45 -21.41
CA ASN A 69 10.03 7.59 -21.79
C ASN A 69 8.84 7.83 -20.83
N LEU A 70 9.07 7.62 -19.52
CA LEU A 70 8.03 7.70 -18.49
C LEU A 70 7.58 9.14 -18.25
N ALA A 71 6.27 9.31 -18.11
CA ALA A 71 5.62 10.57 -17.83
C ALA A 71 5.37 10.77 -16.33
N MET A 72 5.26 12.03 -15.88
CA MET A 72 4.72 12.33 -14.56
C MET A 72 3.25 11.95 -14.48
N THR A 73 2.87 11.27 -13.41
CA THR A 73 1.51 10.76 -13.18
C THR A 73 0.91 11.20 -11.84
N TYR A 74 1.68 11.87 -10.99
CA TYR A 74 1.29 12.31 -9.65
C TYR A 74 0.73 13.74 -9.66
N PRO A 75 0.00 14.16 -8.58
CA PRO A 75 -0.37 15.56 -8.39
C PRO A 75 0.85 16.50 -8.32
N PRO A 76 0.69 17.79 -8.64
CA PRO A 76 1.81 18.76 -8.67
C PRO A 76 2.61 18.86 -7.38
N PHE A 77 1.98 18.63 -6.23
CA PHE A 77 2.67 18.58 -4.93
C PHE A 77 3.83 17.58 -4.91
N ALA A 78 3.68 16.45 -5.59
CA ALA A 78 4.76 15.46 -5.70
C ALA A 78 5.99 16.03 -6.40
N GLY A 79 5.82 16.77 -7.50
CA GLY A 79 6.93 17.45 -8.18
C GLY A 79 7.69 18.41 -7.27
N LEU A 80 6.97 19.20 -6.45
CA LEU A 80 7.58 20.06 -5.42
C LEU A 80 8.34 19.26 -4.37
N LEU A 81 7.75 18.14 -3.90
CA LEU A 81 8.38 17.25 -2.92
C LEU A 81 9.69 16.64 -3.43
N PHE A 82 9.82 16.45 -4.74
CA PHE A 82 10.99 15.81 -5.35
C PHE A 82 12.13 16.79 -5.71
N VAL A 83 11.91 18.08 -5.61
CA VAL A 83 12.95 19.11 -5.84
C VAL A 83 14.24 18.84 -5.03
N PRO A 84 14.20 18.44 -3.74
CA PRO A 84 15.42 18.14 -2.98
C PRO A 84 16.31 17.05 -3.60
N LEU A 85 15.75 16.11 -4.36
CA LEU A 85 16.52 15.06 -5.04
C LEU A 85 17.51 15.63 -6.08
N THR A 86 17.26 16.83 -6.55
CA THR A 86 18.09 17.48 -7.57
C THR A 86 19.36 18.12 -7.01
N PHE A 87 19.45 18.30 -5.69
CA PHE A 87 20.61 18.94 -5.04
C PHE A 87 21.75 17.96 -4.74
N VAL A 88 21.54 16.67 -4.95
CA VAL A 88 22.55 15.63 -4.70
C VAL A 88 22.89 14.88 -6.00
N GLY A 89 24.11 14.36 -6.09
CA GLY A 89 24.52 13.53 -7.23
C GLY A 89 23.75 12.20 -7.28
N VAL A 90 23.54 11.66 -8.45
CA VAL A 90 22.75 10.42 -8.68
C VAL A 90 23.22 9.23 -7.82
N PRO A 91 24.53 8.94 -7.69
CA PRO A 91 24.97 7.82 -6.84
C PRO A 91 24.58 7.98 -5.36
N LEU A 92 24.74 9.20 -4.83
CA LEU A 92 24.35 9.50 -3.44
C LEU A 92 22.84 9.46 -3.27
N MET A 93 22.08 10.03 -4.20
CA MET A 93 20.62 9.97 -4.21
C MET A 93 20.11 8.52 -4.17
N ARG A 94 20.62 7.64 -5.02
CA ARG A 94 20.25 6.22 -5.04
C ARG A 94 20.59 5.51 -3.72
N THR A 95 21.74 5.83 -3.14
CA THR A 95 22.17 5.28 -1.84
C THR A 95 21.23 5.73 -0.72
N LEU A 96 20.92 7.03 -0.66
CA LEU A 96 20.00 7.60 0.33
C LEU A 96 18.58 7.06 0.15
N ALA A 97 18.10 6.92 -1.09
CA ALA A 97 16.78 6.34 -1.38
C ALA A 97 16.69 4.88 -0.93
N THR A 98 17.74 4.06 -1.19
CA THR A 98 17.78 2.68 -0.71
C THR A 98 17.79 2.62 0.83
N ALA A 99 18.70 3.36 1.48
CA ALA A 99 18.80 3.40 2.94
C ALA A 99 17.48 3.91 3.57
N GLY A 100 16.93 4.99 3.05
CA GLY A 100 15.64 5.54 3.50
C GLY A 100 14.50 4.54 3.37
N ASN A 101 14.39 3.85 2.23
CA ASN A 101 13.37 2.83 2.03
C ASN A 101 13.54 1.62 2.97
N LEU A 102 14.77 1.17 3.25
CA LEU A 102 15.01 0.11 4.24
C LEU A 102 14.57 0.53 5.65
N LEU A 103 14.82 1.78 6.04
CA LEU A 103 14.30 2.33 7.31
C LEU A 103 12.76 2.39 7.31
N LEU A 104 12.15 2.76 6.17
CA LEU A 104 10.69 2.77 6.01
C LEU A 104 10.09 1.36 6.08
N VAL A 105 10.80 0.30 5.65
CA VAL A 105 10.36 -1.09 5.88
C VAL A 105 10.27 -1.38 7.37
N VAL A 106 11.27 -1.00 8.16
CA VAL A 106 11.24 -1.19 9.62
C VAL A 106 10.08 -0.39 10.24
N ALA A 107 9.90 0.86 9.83
CA ALA A 107 8.81 1.72 10.30
C ALA A 107 7.42 1.14 9.93
N LEU A 108 7.26 0.65 8.69
CA LEU A 108 6.03 0.01 8.23
C LEU A 108 5.67 -1.20 9.08
N VAL A 109 6.64 -2.08 9.37
CA VAL A 109 6.44 -3.25 10.24
C VAL A 109 6.11 -2.82 11.65
N GLN A 110 6.86 -1.86 12.21
CA GLN A 110 6.65 -1.36 13.57
C GLN A 110 5.23 -0.80 13.75
N LEU A 111 4.77 0.06 12.82
CA LEU A 111 3.43 0.63 12.85
C LEU A 111 2.34 -0.44 12.61
N SER A 112 2.61 -1.43 11.76
CA SER A 112 1.70 -2.57 11.55
C SER A 112 1.53 -3.39 12.83
N LEU A 113 2.62 -3.66 13.55
CA LEU A 113 2.59 -4.35 14.84
C LEU A 113 1.84 -3.53 15.90
N GLN A 114 2.06 -2.21 15.98
CA GLN A 114 1.33 -1.33 16.89
C GLN A 114 -0.16 -1.25 16.56
N LEU A 115 -0.52 -1.24 15.27
CA LEU A 115 -1.92 -1.24 14.84
C LEU A 115 -2.64 -2.51 15.27
N VAL A 116 -1.97 -3.67 15.12
CA VAL A 116 -2.55 -5.00 15.42
C VAL A 116 -2.48 -5.33 16.91
N ARG A 117 -1.41 -4.95 17.60
CA ARG A 117 -1.16 -5.17 19.03
C ARG A 117 -0.75 -3.89 19.74
N PRO A 118 -1.69 -3.00 20.06
CA PRO A 118 -1.38 -1.69 20.69
C PRO A 118 -0.63 -1.81 22.04
N SER A 119 -0.75 -2.94 22.73
CA SER A 119 -0.04 -3.22 23.98
C SER A 119 1.44 -3.58 23.80
N LEU A 120 1.86 -3.89 22.56
CA LEU A 120 3.25 -4.22 22.28
C LEU A 120 4.10 -2.93 22.23
N SER A 121 5.10 -2.83 23.08
CA SER A 121 5.91 -1.61 23.22
C SER A 121 7.35 -1.90 23.59
N GLY A 122 8.17 -0.85 23.61
CA GLY A 122 9.57 -0.91 24.03
C GLY A 122 10.40 -1.93 23.25
N THR A 123 11.34 -2.59 23.93
CA THR A 123 12.28 -3.54 23.34
C THR A 123 11.60 -4.72 22.63
N ARG A 124 10.42 -5.14 23.12
CA ARG A 124 9.67 -6.24 22.49
C ARG A 124 9.12 -5.86 21.11
N LEU A 125 8.61 -4.64 20.98
CA LEU A 125 8.14 -4.11 19.70
C LEU A 125 9.29 -3.98 18.71
N TRP A 126 10.39 -3.35 19.10
CA TRP A 126 11.54 -3.15 18.21
C TRP A 126 12.17 -4.47 17.77
N ARG A 127 12.32 -5.44 18.68
CA ARG A 127 12.80 -6.76 18.33
C ARG A 127 11.90 -7.46 17.30
N ALA A 128 10.58 -7.45 17.52
CA ALA A 128 9.65 -8.03 16.56
C ALA A 128 9.70 -7.28 15.22
N ALA A 129 9.76 -5.96 15.24
CA ALA A 129 9.84 -5.14 14.03
C ALA A 129 11.08 -5.45 13.19
N LEU A 130 12.25 -5.56 13.82
CA LEU A 130 13.51 -5.87 13.13
C LEU A 130 13.49 -7.28 12.53
N LEU A 131 13.03 -8.29 13.28
CA LEU A 131 12.95 -9.66 12.77
C LEU A 131 11.97 -9.80 11.61
N VAL A 132 10.81 -9.17 11.70
CA VAL A 132 9.82 -9.20 10.61
C VAL A 132 10.32 -8.39 9.41
N ALA A 133 10.99 -7.24 9.63
CA ALA A 133 11.59 -6.44 8.55
C ALA A 133 12.65 -7.23 7.77
N ALA A 134 13.49 -8.03 8.48
CA ALA A 134 14.48 -8.91 7.88
C ALA A 134 13.86 -9.94 6.90
N VAL A 135 12.59 -10.31 7.11
CA VAL A 135 11.88 -11.28 6.26
C VAL A 135 11.11 -10.58 5.14
N VAL A 136 10.33 -9.53 5.48
CA VAL A 136 9.42 -8.92 4.50
C VAL A 136 10.12 -8.12 3.41
N VAL A 137 11.40 -7.76 3.59
CA VAL A 137 12.22 -7.14 2.54
C VAL A 137 12.34 -8.03 1.29
N TRP A 138 12.14 -9.34 1.44
CA TRP A 138 12.18 -10.34 0.38
C TRP A 138 10.81 -10.62 -0.25
N CYS A 139 9.73 -10.04 0.27
CA CYS A 139 8.44 -10.08 -0.42
C CYS A 139 8.49 -9.26 -1.72
N GLU A 140 7.94 -9.80 -2.80
CA GLU A 140 8.01 -9.16 -4.12
C GLU A 140 7.55 -7.70 -4.11
N PRO A 141 6.40 -7.31 -3.48
CA PRO A 141 5.99 -5.90 -3.50
C PRO A 141 6.98 -4.96 -2.80
N VAL A 142 7.62 -5.44 -1.74
CA VAL A 142 8.65 -4.66 -1.02
C VAL A 142 9.93 -4.62 -1.83
N TRP A 143 10.38 -5.78 -2.34
CA TRP A 143 11.54 -5.90 -3.21
C TRP A 143 11.47 -4.95 -4.40
N THR A 144 10.34 -4.98 -5.11
CA THR A 144 10.13 -4.18 -6.34
C THR A 144 9.98 -2.69 -6.02
N THR A 145 9.33 -2.34 -4.89
CA THR A 145 9.32 -0.95 -4.38
C THR A 145 10.73 -0.41 -4.17
N LEU A 146 11.61 -1.17 -3.53
CA LEU A 146 12.99 -0.76 -3.30
C LEU A 146 13.79 -0.74 -4.60
N ARG A 147 13.57 -1.73 -5.49
CA ARG A 147 14.21 -1.83 -6.80
C ARG A 147 13.98 -0.59 -7.66
N TYR A 148 12.78 -0.05 -7.63
CA TYR A 148 12.43 1.14 -8.39
C TYR A 148 12.71 2.46 -7.65
N GLY A 149 12.97 2.39 -6.34
CA GLY A 149 13.10 3.58 -5.50
C GLY A 149 11.76 4.29 -5.27
N GLN A 150 10.66 3.52 -5.23
CA GLN A 150 9.29 4.02 -5.14
C GLN A 150 8.95 4.61 -3.77
N ILE A 151 8.03 5.60 -3.77
CA ILE A 151 7.55 6.32 -2.59
C ILE A 151 6.49 5.54 -1.78
N ASN A 152 6.05 4.37 -2.24
CA ASN A 152 4.91 3.64 -1.65
C ASN A 152 5.08 3.29 -0.18
N LEU A 153 6.31 2.99 0.27
CA LEU A 153 6.59 2.73 1.69
C LEU A 153 6.36 3.98 2.55
N LEU A 154 6.78 5.16 2.07
CA LEU A 154 6.54 6.42 2.77
C LEU A 154 5.04 6.71 2.88
N ILE A 155 4.28 6.50 1.80
CA ILE A 155 2.82 6.65 1.77
C ILE A 155 2.17 5.72 2.80
N ALA A 156 2.52 4.43 2.80
CA ALA A 156 1.95 3.46 3.74
C ALA A 156 2.32 3.78 5.20
N VAL A 157 3.56 4.19 5.47
CA VAL A 157 4.01 4.63 6.80
C VAL A 157 3.24 5.87 7.25
N ALA A 158 3.05 6.88 6.40
CA ALA A 158 2.30 8.09 6.73
C ALA A 158 0.85 7.78 7.11
N VAL A 159 0.17 6.92 6.35
CA VAL A 159 -1.20 6.48 6.65
C VAL A 159 -1.25 5.70 7.96
N LEU A 160 -0.38 4.71 8.16
CA LEU A 160 -0.36 3.91 9.38
C LEU A 160 0.02 4.74 10.61
N TRP A 161 0.88 5.75 10.44
CA TRP A 161 1.23 6.68 11.50
C TRP A 161 -0.01 7.38 12.06
N ASP A 162 -0.95 7.83 11.23
CA ASP A 162 -2.21 8.42 11.67
C ASP A 162 -3.08 7.43 12.45
N PHE A 163 -3.23 6.20 11.94
CA PHE A 163 -4.06 5.19 12.59
C PHE A 163 -3.46 4.63 13.88
N THR A 164 -2.16 4.79 14.13
CA THR A 164 -1.51 4.37 15.39
C THR A 164 -1.46 5.46 16.45
N ARG A 165 -1.90 6.68 16.13
CA ARG A 165 -1.99 7.76 17.12
C ARG A 165 -3.05 7.47 18.18
N ARG A 166 -2.82 8.05 19.38
CA ARG A 166 -3.81 8.02 20.47
C ARG A 166 -5.06 8.79 20.07
N GLU A 167 -6.19 8.41 20.60
CA GLU A 167 -7.42 9.18 20.43
C GLU A 167 -7.23 10.65 20.88
N GLY A 168 -7.82 11.56 20.12
CA GLY A 168 -7.67 13.00 20.38
C GLY A 168 -6.34 13.63 19.92
N HIS A 169 -5.43 12.85 19.30
CA HIS A 169 -4.17 13.43 18.82
C HIS A 169 -4.40 14.43 17.70
N ARG A 170 -3.95 15.70 17.92
CA ARG A 170 -4.23 16.86 17.04
C ARG A 170 -3.72 16.70 15.60
N TRP A 171 -2.67 15.89 15.39
CA TRP A 171 -2.05 15.67 14.09
C TRP A 171 -2.56 14.41 13.37
N ALA A 172 -3.54 13.69 13.95
CA ALA A 172 -4.13 12.53 13.28
C ALA A 172 -4.89 12.99 12.02
N GLY A 173 -4.52 12.44 10.87
CA GLY A 173 -5.00 12.82 9.55
C GLY A 173 -3.97 13.56 8.68
N VAL A 174 -2.90 14.12 9.27
CA VAL A 174 -1.85 14.82 8.52
C VAL A 174 -1.14 13.86 7.56
N GLY A 175 -0.80 12.65 8.01
CA GLY A 175 -0.15 11.64 7.19
C GLY A 175 -1.01 11.19 6.00
N ILE A 176 -2.31 10.98 6.23
CA ILE A 176 -3.27 10.63 5.16
C ILE A 176 -3.41 11.79 4.16
N GLY A 177 -3.52 13.03 4.65
CA GLY A 177 -3.64 14.21 3.79
C GLY A 177 -2.41 14.41 2.90
N LEU A 178 -1.20 14.34 3.48
CA LEU A 178 0.05 14.43 2.72
C LEU A 178 0.20 13.28 1.72
N ALA A 179 -0.08 12.04 2.16
CA ALA A 179 -0.05 10.87 1.28
C ALA A 179 -1.00 11.02 0.08
N THR A 180 -2.21 11.58 0.31
CA THR A 180 -3.20 11.86 -0.75
C THR A 180 -2.72 12.97 -1.69
N ALA A 181 -2.02 13.99 -1.16
CA ALA A 181 -1.48 15.06 -1.98
C ALA A 181 -0.31 14.60 -2.87
N VAL A 182 0.44 13.59 -2.45
CA VAL A 182 1.49 12.97 -3.28
C VAL A 182 0.89 11.99 -4.30
N LYS A 183 -0.11 11.21 -3.89
CA LYS A 183 -0.74 10.17 -4.73
C LYS A 183 -2.18 10.00 -4.29
N LEU A 184 -3.14 10.10 -5.20
CA LEU A 184 -4.57 10.18 -4.86
C LEU A 184 -5.16 8.92 -4.20
N THR A 185 -4.56 7.75 -4.41
CA THR A 185 -5.07 6.47 -3.87
C THR A 185 -5.33 6.46 -2.36
N PRO A 186 -4.51 7.07 -1.48
CA PRO A 186 -4.81 7.20 -0.04
C PRO A 186 -6.07 7.99 0.28
N GLY A 187 -6.60 8.78 -0.66
CA GLY A 187 -7.87 9.49 -0.49
C GLY A 187 -9.05 8.58 -0.15
N LEU A 188 -8.98 7.28 -0.51
CA LEU A 188 -10.00 6.32 -0.10
C LEU A 188 -10.09 6.16 1.43
N PHE A 189 -9.00 6.39 2.16
CA PHE A 189 -9.05 6.42 3.63
C PHE A 189 -9.88 7.59 4.15
N VAL A 190 -9.90 8.73 3.47
CA VAL A 190 -10.77 9.85 3.85
C VAL A 190 -12.24 9.46 3.68
N VAL A 191 -12.60 8.81 2.58
CA VAL A 191 -13.95 8.28 2.36
C VAL A 191 -14.34 7.28 3.45
N PHE A 192 -13.46 6.33 3.77
CA PHE A 192 -13.64 5.38 4.87
C PHE A 192 -13.88 6.08 6.21
N LEU A 193 -13.04 7.06 6.55
CA LEU A 193 -13.12 7.82 7.80
C LEU A 193 -14.43 8.60 7.91
N VAL A 194 -14.88 9.22 6.81
CA VAL A 194 -16.15 9.95 6.76
C VAL A 194 -17.32 9.00 6.99
N ILE A 195 -17.37 7.87 6.26
CA ILE A 195 -18.48 6.91 6.39
C ILE A 195 -18.54 6.34 7.81
N ALA A 196 -17.41 5.85 8.35
CA ALA A 196 -17.34 5.31 9.71
C ALA A 196 -17.71 6.38 10.74
N GLY A 197 -17.19 7.59 10.58
CA GLY A 197 -17.43 8.71 11.47
C GLY A 197 -18.88 9.19 11.47
N VAL A 198 -19.52 9.29 10.30
CA VAL A 198 -20.94 9.69 10.17
C VAL A 198 -21.84 8.63 10.80
N LEU A 199 -21.56 7.34 10.56
CA LEU A 199 -22.36 6.27 11.14
C LEU A 199 -22.21 6.21 12.68
N GLN A 200 -21.03 6.43 13.22
CA GLN A 200 -20.82 6.56 14.65
C GLN A 200 -21.51 7.83 15.21
N TRP A 201 -21.37 8.97 14.55
CA TRP A 201 -22.02 10.21 14.93
C TRP A 201 -23.57 10.07 15.00
N ARG A 202 -24.17 9.39 14.04
CA ARG A 202 -25.62 9.13 14.05
C ARG A 202 -26.07 8.35 15.29
N ARG A 203 -25.24 7.46 15.82
CA ARG A 203 -25.53 6.66 17.01
C ARG A 203 -25.30 7.44 18.31
N GLU A 204 -24.16 8.16 18.39
CA GLU A 204 -23.67 8.76 19.63
C GLU A 204 -23.98 10.25 19.75
N ARG A 205 -24.35 10.89 18.63
CA ARG A 205 -24.59 12.35 18.53
C ARG A 205 -23.41 13.19 18.99
N ARG A 206 -22.19 12.66 18.87
CA ARG A 206 -20.93 13.32 19.26
C ARG A 206 -19.94 13.34 18.12
N TRP A 207 -19.20 14.48 18.02
CA TRP A 207 -18.08 14.56 17.11
C TRP A 207 -16.98 13.60 17.53
N ASN A 208 -16.67 12.63 16.66
CA ASN A 208 -15.79 11.50 16.98
C ASN A 208 -14.43 11.58 16.29
N GLN A 209 -13.51 10.69 16.66
CA GLN A 209 -12.14 10.67 16.16
C GLN A 209 -12.06 10.43 14.64
N TRP A 210 -12.96 9.63 14.07
CA TRP A 210 -12.96 9.36 12.63
C TRP A 210 -13.22 10.67 11.83
N LEU A 211 -14.22 11.44 12.22
CA LEU A 211 -14.54 12.72 11.59
C LEU A 211 -13.43 13.76 11.78
N ARG A 212 -12.81 13.80 12.97
CA ARG A 212 -11.65 14.69 13.21
C ARG A 212 -10.50 14.35 12.28
N THR A 213 -10.15 13.06 12.20
CA THR A 213 -9.06 12.58 11.33
C THR A 213 -9.38 12.85 9.86
N ALA A 214 -10.64 12.62 9.42
CA ALA A 214 -11.07 12.95 8.08
C ALA A 214 -10.96 14.45 7.77
N ALA A 215 -11.44 15.31 8.67
CA ALA A 215 -11.37 16.77 8.52
C ALA A 215 -9.91 17.25 8.43
N THR A 216 -9.04 16.76 9.31
CA THR A 216 -7.60 17.09 9.27
C THR A 216 -6.96 16.61 7.95
N ALA A 217 -7.23 15.37 7.53
CA ALA A 217 -6.69 14.84 6.28
C ALA A 217 -7.15 15.65 5.06
N THR A 218 -8.44 15.99 5.02
CA THR A 218 -9.00 16.84 3.96
C THR A 218 -8.39 18.24 3.97
N ALA A 219 -8.26 18.87 5.15
CA ALA A 219 -7.67 20.20 5.26
C ALA A 219 -6.20 20.21 4.80
N VAL A 220 -5.40 19.20 5.19
CA VAL A 220 -4.01 19.06 4.76
C VAL A 220 -3.92 18.82 3.26
N PHE A 221 -4.74 17.91 2.72
CA PHE A 221 -4.79 17.66 1.26
C PHE A 221 -5.15 18.93 0.48
N LEU A 222 -6.19 19.63 0.87
CA LEU A 222 -6.61 20.87 0.20
C LEU A 222 -5.56 21.98 0.38
N GLY A 223 -4.99 22.13 1.57
CA GLY A 223 -3.94 23.12 1.83
C GLY A 223 -2.69 22.89 1.00
N THR A 224 -2.23 21.64 0.87
CA THR A 224 -1.07 21.29 0.02
C THR A 224 -1.39 21.44 -1.46
N THR A 225 -2.61 21.09 -1.88
CA THR A 225 -3.06 21.28 -3.27
C THR A 225 -3.11 22.77 -3.63
N LEU A 226 -3.67 23.61 -2.77
CA LEU A 226 -3.71 25.05 -2.97
C LEU A 226 -2.31 25.66 -2.96
N ALA A 227 -1.44 25.25 -2.03
CA ALA A 227 -0.05 25.70 -2.01
C ALA A 227 0.68 25.33 -3.32
N SER A 228 0.43 24.12 -3.85
CA SER A 228 0.97 23.71 -5.13
C SER A 228 0.42 24.53 -6.29
N ALA A 229 -0.86 24.89 -6.26
CA ALA A 229 -1.48 25.72 -7.29
C ALA A 229 -0.95 27.16 -7.29
N LEU A 230 -0.51 27.67 -6.13
CA LEU A 230 0.15 28.99 -6.04
C LEU A 230 1.56 28.97 -6.65
N VAL A 231 2.29 27.87 -6.50
CA VAL A 231 3.68 27.72 -7.00
C VAL A 231 3.71 27.24 -8.45
N LEU A 232 2.82 26.33 -8.83
CA LEU A 232 2.72 25.67 -10.12
C LEU A 232 1.29 25.81 -10.69
N PRO A 233 0.82 27.05 -10.99
CA PRO A 233 -0.57 27.28 -11.38
C PRO A 233 -0.96 26.57 -12.69
N TYR A 234 -0.08 26.58 -13.68
CA TYR A 234 -0.30 25.94 -14.98
C TYR A 234 -0.43 24.42 -14.82
N ASP A 235 0.56 23.78 -14.18
CA ASP A 235 0.55 22.33 -13.95
C ASP A 235 -0.61 21.88 -13.08
N SER A 236 -0.97 22.68 -12.06
CA SER A 236 -2.11 22.39 -11.20
C SER A 236 -3.43 22.42 -11.97
N LYS A 237 -3.65 23.43 -12.81
CA LYS A 237 -4.82 23.47 -13.68
C LYS A 237 -4.85 22.25 -14.59
N ARG A 238 -3.76 21.99 -15.32
CA ARG A 238 -3.65 20.86 -16.25
C ARG A 238 -3.88 19.51 -15.59
N PHE A 239 -3.32 19.31 -14.39
CA PHE A 239 -3.55 18.05 -13.65
C PHE A 239 -5.03 17.81 -13.36
N TRP A 240 -5.70 18.80 -12.76
CA TRP A 240 -7.07 18.64 -12.28
C TRP A 240 -8.12 18.66 -13.39
N THR A 241 -7.83 19.24 -14.56
CA THR A 241 -8.77 19.34 -15.67
C THR A 241 -8.53 18.35 -16.81
N GLU A 242 -7.31 17.78 -16.92
CA GLU A 242 -6.91 16.95 -18.06
C GLU A 242 -6.22 15.65 -17.58
N THR A 243 -5.01 15.77 -17.03
CA THR A 243 -4.11 14.63 -16.77
C THR A 243 -4.69 13.57 -15.87
N LEU A 244 -5.48 13.96 -14.87
CA LEU A 244 -6.16 13.05 -13.95
C LEU A 244 -7.04 12.02 -14.68
N PHE A 245 -7.57 12.37 -15.83
CA PHE A 245 -8.50 11.55 -16.63
C PHE A 245 -7.79 10.76 -17.73
N GLU A 246 -6.50 10.98 -17.95
CA GLU A 246 -5.68 10.27 -18.92
C GLU A 246 -5.17 8.91 -18.38
N THR A 247 -6.04 7.91 -18.28
CA THR A 247 -5.68 6.60 -17.67
C THR A 247 -4.55 5.86 -18.41
N GLY A 248 -4.43 6.02 -19.72
CA GLY A 248 -3.37 5.42 -20.54
C GLY A 248 -1.97 5.97 -20.26
N ARG A 249 -1.85 7.11 -19.56
CA ARG A 249 -0.58 7.73 -19.20
C ARG A 249 0.24 6.92 -18.19
N VAL A 250 -0.42 6.09 -17.40
CA VAL A 250 0.20 5.34 -16.29
C VAL A 250 0.80 4.01 -16.76
N GLY A 251 0.32 3.46 -17.88
CA GLY A 251 0.69 2.15 -18.44
C GLY A 251 -0.53 1.40 -18.95
N PHE A 252 -0.32 0.16 -19.40
CA PHE A 252 -1.38 -0.65 -19.97
C PHE A 252 -2.14 -1.43 -18.88
N ALA A 253 -3.45 -1.61 -19.12
CA ALA A 253 -4.31 -2.27 -18.15
C ALA A 253 -3.95 -3.74 -17.94
N GLU A 254 -3.62 -4.45 -19.04
CA GLU A 254 -3.32 -5.86 -19.06
C GLU A 254 -1.96 -6.24 -18.51
N GLU A 255 -1.01 -5.30 -18.38
CA GLU A 255 0.35 -5.61 -17.89
C GLU A 255 0.31 -6.52 -16.65
N THR A 256 1.13 -7.57 -16.65
CA THR A 256 1.25 -8.53 -15.53
C THR A 256 1.52 -7.83 -14.20
N ALA A 257 2.30 -6.74 -14.22
CA ALA A 257 2.55 -5.91 -13.05
C ALA A 257 1.29 -5.25 -12.47
N ASN A 258 0.23 -5.07 -13.29
CA ASN A 258 -1.03 -4.49 -12.84
C ASN A 258 -1.88 -5.51 -12.06
N GLN A 259 -1.80 -5.46 -10.76
CA GLN A 259 -2.49 -6.31 -9.79
C GLN A 259 -3.78 -5.64 -9.27
N SER A 260 -4.52 -4.96 -10.15
CA SER A 260 -5.87 -4.43 -9.88
C SER A 260 -6.95 -5.31 -10.47
N LEU A 261 -8.21 -5.06 -10.12
CA LEU A 261 -9.36 -5.72 -10.76
C LEU A 261 -9.43 -5.40 -12.27
N ARG A 262 -9.01 -4.19 -12.68
CA ARG A 262 -8.94 -3.84 -14.11
C ARG A 262 -7.92 -4.71 -14.84
N GLY A 263 -6.73 -4.91 -14.26
CA GLY A 263 -5.68 -5.74 -14.84
C GLY A 263 -6.12 -7.20 -14.98
N VAL A 264 -6.79 -7.76 -13.96
CA VAL A 264 -7.32 -9.13 -14.02
C VAL A 264 -8.37 -9.26 -15.13
N LEU A 265 -9.31 -8.31 -15.22
CA LEU A 265 -10.37 -8.34 -16.24
C LEU A 265 -9.79 -8.14 -17.65
N ALA A 266 -8.81 -7.25 -17.82
CA ALA A 266 -8.16 -7.04 -19.11
C ALA A 266 -7.54 -8.34 -19.64
N ARG A 267 -6.79 -9.06 -18.80
CA ARG A 267 -6.22 -10.37 -19.17
C ARG A 267 -7.30 -11.44 -19.39
N LEU A 268 -8.32 -11.51 -18.52
CA LEU A 268 -9.40 -12.48 -18.62
C LEU A 268 -10.24 -12.31 -19.89
N MET A 269 -10.42 -11.08 -20.32
CA MET A 269 -11.20 -10.73 -21.52
C MET A 269 -10.32 -10.57 -22.77
N HIS A 270 -9.00 -10.77 -22.65
CA HIS A 270 -8.01 -10.58 -23.74
C HIS A 270 -8.16 -9.22 -24.43
N THR A 271 -8.31 -8.15 -23.63
CA THR A 271 -8.51 -6.78 -24.12
C THR A 271 -7.67 -5.78 -23.35
N ASP A 272 -7.25 -4.71 -23.99
CA ASP A 272 -6.56 -3.60 -23.35
C ASP A 272 -7.50 -2.65 -22.58
N ASP A 273 -8.80 -2.70 -22.87
CA ASP A 273 -9.79 -1.95 -22.13
C ASP A 273 -11.03 -2.81 -21.78
N PRO A 274 -11.17 -3.27 -20.54
CA PRO A 274 -12.35 -4.00 -20.07
C PRO A 274 -13.58 -3.11 -19.88
N GLY A 275 -13.49 -1.80 -20.14
CA GLY A 275 -14.57 -0.85 -20.19
C GLY A 275 -15.48 -0.86 -18.95
N LEU A 276 -16.79 -0.88 -19.19
CA LEU A 276 -17.81 -0.82 -18.13
C LEU A 276 -17.74 -2.02 -17.17
N TRP A 277 -17.31 -3.19 -17.62
CA TRP A 277 -17.21 -4.38 -16.76
C TRP A 277 -16.26 -4.17 -15.60
N TRP A 278 -15.10 -3.52 -15.85
CA TRP A 278 -14.22 -3.16 -14.76
C TRP A 278 -14.90 -2.24 -13.73
N LEU A 279 -15.62 -1.21 -14.20
CA LEU A 279 -16.29 -0.27 -13.31
C LEU A 279 -17.34 -0.97 -12.43
N VAL A 280 -18.16 -1.85 -13.02
CA VAL A 280 -19.16 -2.63 -12.27
C VAL A 280 -18.50 -3.50 -11.20
N VAL A 281 -17.46 -4.27 -11.55
CA VAL A 281 -16.76 -5.15 -10.61
C VAL A 281 -16.05 -4.32 -9.53
N ALA A 282 -15.41 -3.21 -9.89
CA ALA A 282 -14.75 -2.33 -8.93
C ALA A 282 -15.73 -1.69 -7.94
N VAL A 283 -16.90 -1.25 -8.40
CA VAL A 283 -17.95 -0.68 -7.54
C VAL A 283 -18.53 -1.74 -6.59
N LEU A 284 -18.86 -2.93 -7.10
CA LEU A 284 -19.42 -4.01 -6.28
C LEU A 284 -18.41 -4.49 -5.23
N PHE A 285 -17.18 -4.76 -5.64
CA PHE A 285 -16.11 -5.15 -4.72
C PHE A 285 -15.81 -4.03 -3.72
N GLY A 286 -15.64 -2.80 -4.21
CA GLY A 286 -15.34 -1.63 -3.39
C GLY A 286 -16.42 -1.36 -2.34
N ALA A 287 -17.71 -1.45 -2.70
CA ALA A 287 -18.82 -1.28 -1.77
C ALA A 287 -18.84 -2.38 -0.70
N ALA A 288 -18.67 -3.65 -1.08
CA ALA A 288 -18.64 -4.78 -0.15
C ALA A 288 -17.45 -4.69 0.80
N ALA A 289 -16.26 -4.40 0.28
CA ALA A 289 -15.03 -4.27 1.07
C ALA A 289 -15.07 -3.04 1.99
N MET A 290 -15.58 -1.90 1.50
CA MET A 290 -15.76 -0.69 2.31
C MET A 290 -16.78 -0.94 3.44
N ALA A 291 -17.90 -1.62 3.16
CA ALA A 291 -18.85 -2.02 4.19
C ALA A 291 -18.22 -2.91 5.26
N LEU A 292 -17.33 -3.84 4.85
CA LEU A 292 -16.57 -4.66 5.80
C LEU A 292 -15.61 -3.80 6.63
N ALA A 293 -14.86 -2.88 6.02
CA ALA A 293 -13.93 -1.99 6.72
C ALA A 293 -14.66 -1.12 7.76
N VAL A 294 -15.75 -0.48 7.35
CA VAL A 294 -16.58 0.35 8.24
C VAL A 294 -17.19 -0.47 9.37
N ARG A 295 -17.72 -1.67 9.08
CA ARG A 295 -18.26 -2.56 10.10
C ARG A 295 -17.19 -3.02 11.10
N ALA A 296 -15.96 -3.27 10.63
CA ALA A 296 -14.83 -3.60 11.50
C ALA A 296 -14.48 -2.41 12.41
N ALA A 297 -14.40 -1.20 11.87
CA ALA A 297 -14.13 0.02 12.61
C ALA A 297 -15.17 0.26 13.73
N LEU A 298 -16.47 0.16 13.38
CA LEU A 298 -17.57 0.35 14.34
C LEU A 298 -17.65 -0.73 15.42
N ARG A 299 -16.94 -1.86 15.22
CA ARG A 299 -16.78 -2.93 16.23
C ARG A 299 -15.48 -2.83 17.01
N GLY A 300 -14.72 -1.77 16.84
CA GLY A 300 -13.42 -1.56 17.50
C GLY A 300 -12.25 -2.32 16.86
N ASP A 301 -12.45 -3.01 15.73
CA ASP A 301 -11.41 -3.74 15.01
C ASP A 301 -10.71 -2.83 14.01
N LYS A 302 -9.95 -1.84 14.54
CA LYS A 302 -9.24 -0.84 13.74
C LYS A 302 -8.25 -1.49 12.76
N ALA A 303 -7.53 -2.53 13.19
CA ALA A 303 -6.52 -3.17 12.35
C ALA A 303 -7.14 -3.81 11.10
N LEU A 304 -8.24 -4.56 11.24
CA LEU A 304 -8.96 -5.11 10.09
C LEU A 304 -9.51 -4.00 9.20
N ALA A 305 -10.09 -2.95 9.79
CA ALA A 305 -10.67 -1.85 9.04
C ALA A 305 -9.64 -1.15 8.14
N VAL A 306 -8.46 -0.84 8.67
CA VAL A 306 -7.38 -0.16 7.94
C VAL A 306 -6.81 -1.05 6.84
N VAL A 307 -6.52 -2.32 7.14
CA VAL A 307 -5.98 -3.25 6.14
C VAL A 307 -6.97 -3.49 5.02
N VAL A 308 -8.26 -3.71 5.33
CA VAL A 308 -9.30 -3.89 4.31
C VAL A 308 -9.45 -2.64 3.45
N CYS A 309 -9.44 -1.44 4.03
CA CYS A 309 -9.50 -0.18 3.27
C CYS A 309 -8.29 -0.04 2.31
N ALA A 310 -7.07 -0.33 2.79
CA ALA A 310 -5.87 -0.29 1.97
C ALA A 310 -5.94 -1.25 0.77
N ILE A 311 -6.33 -2.50 1.04
CA ILE A 311 -6.48 -3.52 -0.01
C ILE A 311 -7.60 -3.12 -0.99
N THR A 312 -8.69 -2.52 -0.50
CA THR A 312 -9.75 -2.00 -1.36
C THR A 312 -9.22 -0.96 -2.34
N ALA A 313 -8.39 -0.02 -1.85
CA ALA A 313 -7.78 0.99 -2.72
C ALA A 313 -6.93 0.37 -3.84
N LEU A 314 -6.17 -0.69 -3.53
CA LEU A 314 -5.37 -1.41 -4.53
C LEU A 314 -6.23 -2.15 -5.55
N MET A 315 -7.28 -2.81 -5.09
CA MET A 315 -8.16 -3.61 -5.94
C MET A 315 -8.96 -2.76 -6.92
N VAL A 316 -9.52 -1.62 -6.47
CA VAL A 316 -10.41 -0.78 -7.29
C VAL A 316 -9.68 0.27 -8.13
N SER A 317 -8.39 0.50 -7.86
CA SER A 317 -7.59 1.42 -8.68
C SER A 317 -7.52 0.91 -10.12
N PRO A 318 -7.58 1.78 -11.15
CA PRO A 318 -7.42 1.34 -12.54
C PRO A 318 -6.04 0.72 -12.80
N ILE A 319 -5.01 1.23 -12.15
CA ILE A 319 -3.65 0.69 -12.18
C ILE A 319 -3.16 0.52 -10.74
N SER A 320 -2.77 -0.70 -10.41
CA SER A 320 -2.18 -1.06 -9.12
C SER A 320 -1.00 -1.99 -9.35
N TRP A 321 0.15 -1.37 -9.62
CA TRP A 321 1.39 -2.12 -9.86
C TRP A 321 1.75 -3.02 -8.68
N SER A 322 2.45 -4.12 -8.92
CA SER A 322 2.85 -5.09 -7.88
C SER A 322 3.55 -4.40 -6.70
N HIS A 323 4.39 -3.40 -6.97
CA HIS A 323 5.07 -2.61 -5.95
C HIS A 323 4.15 -1.64 -5.16
N HIS A 324 2.90 -1.43 -5.55
CA HIS A 324 1.91 -0.73 -4.70
C HIS A 324 1.45 -1.62 -3.53
N TRP A 325 1.60 -2.94 -3.67
CA TRP A 325 1.13 -3.94 -2.71
C TRP A 325 2.01 -4.08 -1.45
N VAL A 326 2.79 -3.07 -1.09
CA VAL A 326 3.51 -3.01 0.21
C VAL A 326 2.57 -3.17 1.41
N TRP A 327 1.26 -2.99 1.20
CA TRP A 327 0.20 -3.30 2.16
C TRP A 327 0.07 -4.79 2.47
N CYS A 328 0.78 -5.67 1.75
CA CYS A 328 0.96 -7.08 2.12
C CYS A 328 1.62 -7.20 3.51
N VAL A 329 2.46 -6.26 3.92
CA VAL A 329 3.13 -6.27 5.22
C VAL A 329 2.13 -6.15 6.38
N PRO A 330 1.29 -5.09 6.47
CA PRO A 330 0.26 -5.04 7.52
C PRO A 330 -0.79 -6.16 7.38
N LEU A 331 -1.10 -6.64 6.17
CA LEU A 331 -1.96 -7.81 5.98
C LEU A 331 -1.35 -9.07 6.60
N LEU A 332 -0.08 -9.39 6.32
CA LEU A 332 0.61 -10.55 6.88
C LEU A 332 0.72 -10.46 8.40
N VAL A 333 1.06 -9.28 8.94
CA VAL A 333 1.11 -9.06 10.40
C VAL A 333 -0.26 -9.34 11.03
N LEU A 334 -1.35 -8.86 10.42
CA LEU A 334 -2.72 -9.10 10.87
C LEU A 334 -3.09 -10.59 10.82
N LEU A 335 -2.77 -11.28 9.73
CA LEU A 335 -3.07 -12.71 9.55
C LEU A 335 -2.28 -13.58 10.53
N VAL A 336 -1.00 -13.28 10.76
CA VAL A 336 -0.15 -13.97 11.75
C VAL A 336 -0.70 -13.78 13.17
N ASP A 337 -1.13 -12.58 13.52
CA ASP A 337 -1.76 -12.32 14.83
C ASP A 337 -3.05 -13.11 15.02
N ARG A 338 -3.79 -13.33 13.94
CA ARG A 338 -5.09 -14.03 13.94
C ARG A 338 -5.01 -15.48 13.50
N ARG A 339 -3.82 -16.05 13.38
CA ARG A 339 -3.61 -17.41 12.84
C ARG A 339 -4.49 -18.49 13.48
N ASP A 340 -4.81 -18.35 14.78
CA ASP A 340 -5.65 -19.31 15.49
C ASP A 340 -7.14 -19.20 15.11
N ARG A 341 -7.54 -18.07 14.49
CA ARG A 341 -8.90 -17.79 14.00
C ARG A 341 -9.03 -17.96 12.48
N VAL A 342 -7.92 -17.97 11.75
CA VAL A 342 -7.89 -18.15 10.30
C VAL A 342 -7.96 -19.65 9.99
N ARG A 343 -8.88 -20.03 9.10
CA ARG A 343 -9.07 -21.43 8.70
C ARG A 343 -9.06 -21.53 7.16
N PRO A 344 -8.47 -22.57 6.59
CA PRO A 344 -7.60 -23.55 7.24
C PRO A 344 -6.28 -22.91 7.78
N ARG A 345 -5.58 -23.61 8.67
CA ARG A 345 -4.37 -23.05 9.35
C ARG A 345 -3.21 -22.73 8.38
N TRP A 346 -3.13 -23.41 7.25
CA TRP A 346 -2.10 -23.16 6.22
C TRP A 346 -2.31 -21.84 5.45
N THR A 347 -3.49 -21.20 5.55
CA THR A 347 -3.81 -19.94 4.81
C THR A 347 -2.76 -18.86 5.01
N VAL A 348 -2.28 -18.68 6.24
CA VAL A 348 -1.27 -17.64 6.54
C VAL A 348 0.04 -17.91 5.80
N GLY A 349 0.48 -19.19 5.79
CA GLY A 349 1.68 -19.61 5.05
C GLY A 349 1.50 -19.47 3.53
N ALA A 350 0.33 -19.82 3.02
CA ALA A 350 0.01 -19.68 1.59
C ALA A 350 0.03 -18.21 1.14
N VAL A 351 -0.58 -17.32 1.91
CA VAL A 351 -0.56 -15.88 1.60
C VAL A 351 0.87 -15.32 1.67
N ALA A 352 1.66 -15.73 2.67
CA ALA A 352 3.06 -15.33 2.76
C ALA A 352 3.87 -15.83 1.55
N LEU A 353 3.64 -17.09 1.13
CA LEU A 353 4.27 -17.68 -0.05
C LEU A 353 3.89 -16.93 -1.33
N VAL A 354 2.63 -16.54 -1.50
CA VAL A 354 2.18 -15.75 -2.66
C VAL A 354 2.99 -14.46 -2.80
N PHE A 355 3.16 -13.70 -1.71
CA PHE A 355 3.91 -12.45 -1.76
C PHE A 355 5.44 -12.65 -1.83
N ALA A 356 5.96 -13.82 -1.49
CA ALA A 356 7.40 -14.14 -1.56
C ALA A 356 7.81 -14.91 -2.82
N SER A 357 6.83 -15.44 -3.59
CA SER A 357 7.11 -16.36 -4.71
C SER A 357 7.52 -15.66 -5.99
N PHE A 358 7.25 -14.37 -6.16
CA PHE A 358 7.37 -13.68 -7.46
C PHE A 358 6.55 -14.34 -8.59
N ALA A 359 5.52 -15.11 -8.25
CA ALA A 359 4.78 -15.95 -9.18
C ALA A 359 4.16 -15.17 -10.36
N LEU A 360 3.78 -13.92 -10.14
CA LEU A 360 3.26 -13.07 -11.21
C LEU A 360 4.26 -12.87 -12.37
N TRP A 361 5.57 -12.98 -12.10
CA TRP A 361 6.63 -12.82 -13.10
C TRP A 361 7.04 -14.11 -13.80
N TRP A 362 6.41 -15.25 -13.50
CA TRP A 362 6.70 -16.54 -14.13
C TRP A 362 5.98 -16.76 -15.46
N VAL A 363 5.16 -15.81 -15.87
CA VAL A 363 4.42 -15.84 -17.14
C VAL A 363 5.08 -14.95 -18.18
N PRO A 364 4.85 -15.17 -19.47
CA PRO A 364 5.27 -14.24 -20.51
C PRO A 364 4.70 -12.85 -20.23
N HIS A 365 5.58 -11.87 -20.22
CA HIS A 365 5.28 -10.47 -20.03
C HIS A 365 6.34 -9.66 -20.81
N ASP A 366 5.93 -8.53 -21.34
CA ASP A 366 6.75 -7.54 -22.01
C ASP A 366 8.03 -8.05 -22.76
N PRO A 367 8.38 -7.63 -23.98
CA PRO A 367 7.65 -6.73 -24.87
C PRO A 367 6.62 -7.44 -25.75
N GLY A 368 5.70 -6.69 -26.38
CA GLY A 368 4.77 -7.23 -27.39
C GLY A 368 3.39 -7.60 -26.86
N ARG A 369 3.08 -7.28 -25.59
CA ARG A 369 1.77 -7.44 -24.93
C ARG A 369 1.30 -8.91 -24.87
N PRO A 370 2.17 -9.90 -24.54
CA PRO A 370 1.79 -11.31 -24.49
C PRO A 370 0.72 -11.58 -23.41
N GLU A 371 0.46 -10.63 -22.54
CA GLU A 371 -0.58 -10.69 -21.52
C GLU A 371 -1.98 -10.82 -22.13
N LEU A 372 -2.20 -10.34 -23.34
CA LEU A 372 -3.48 -10.46 -24.05
C LEU A 372 -3.72 -11.88 -24.59
N ASP A 373 -2.70 -12.72 -24.66
CA ASP A 373 -2.76 -14.10 -25.17
C ASP A 373 -2.55 -15.16 -24.06
N GLN A 374 -2.60 -14.76 -22.78
CA GLN A 374 -2.39 -15.67 -21.66
C GLN A 374 -3.44 -16.77 -21.58
N ASN A 375 -3.01 -18.00 -21.36
CA ASN A 375 -3.91 -19.10 -21.03
C ASN A 375 -4.36 -19.05 -19.55
N ALA A 376 -5.33 -19.88 -19.17
CA ALA A 376 -5.94 -19.88 -17.84
C ALA A 376 -4.90 -20.04 -16.69
N GLY A 377 -3.88 -20.90 -16.86
CA GLY A 377 -2.83 -21.07 -15.87
C GLY A 377 -1.96 -19.82 -15.71
N GLN A 378 -1.63 -19.16 -16.81
CA GLN A 378 -0.89 -17.91 -16.82
C GLN A 378 -1.70 -16.77 -16.20
N MET A 379 -3.01 -16.67 -16.49
CA MET A 379 -3.91 -15.69 -15.86
C MET A 379 -4.02 -15.88 -14.35
N LEU A 380 -4.03 -17.11 -13.84
CA LEU A 380 -4.00 -17.38 -12.40
C LEU A 380 -2.71 -16.86 -11.75
N LEU A 381 -1.56 -17.05 -12.38
CA LEU A 381 -0.28 -16.57 -11.86
C LEU A 381 -0.16 -15.04 -11.98
N SER A 382 -0.52 -14.48 -13.14
CA SER A 382 -0.45 -13.03 -13.36
C SER A 382 -1.48 -12.23 -12.54
N GLY A 383 -2.57 -12.86 -12.07
CA GLY A 383 -3.60 -12.27 -11.20
C GLY A 383 -3.48 -12.67 -9.73
N VAL A 384 -2.34 -13.21 -9.30
CA VAL A 384 -2.22 -13.93 -8.03
C VAL A 384 -2.56 -13.08 -6.79
N TYR A 385 -2.27 -11.78 -6.77
CA TYR A 385 -2.60 -10.93 -5.63
C TYR A 385 -4.10 -10.65 -5.51
N PRO A 386 -4.78 -10.13 -6.57
CA PRO A 386 -6.23 -9.97 -6.54
C PRO A 386 -6.99 -11.26 -6.24
N LEU A 387 -6.59 -12.39 -6.83
CA LEU A 387 -7.22 -13.69 -6.59
C LEU A 387 -7.04 -14.16 -5.15
N THR A 388 -5.86 -13.97 -4.56
CA THR A 388 -5.62 -14.27 -3.14
C THR A 388 -6.52 -13.44 -2.24
N ILE A 389 -6.67 -12.14 -2.52
CA ILE A 389 -7.56 -11.27 -1.76
C ILE A 389 -9.02 -11.70 -1.92
N ALA A 390 -9.46 -11.99 -3.13
CA ALA A 390 -10.82 -12.49 -3.36
C ALA A 390 -11.10 -13.78 -2.56
N ALA A 391 -10.16 -14.73 -2.56
CA ALA A 391 -10.25 -15.96 -1.77
C ALA A 391 -10.32 -15.68 -0.25
N LEU A 392 -9.52 -14.74 0.26
CA LEU A 392 -9.57 -14.33 1.68
C LEU A 392 -10.92 -13.70 2.04
N PHE A 393 -11.49 -12.86 1.17
CA PHE A 393 -12.80 -12.24 1.39
C PHE A 393 -13.92 -13.29 1.41
N VAL A 394 -13.92 -14.22 0.46
CA VAL A 394 -14.89 -15.33 0.41
C VAL A 394 -14.75 -16.20 1.65
N GLY A 395 -13.54 -16.61 2.02
CA GLY A 395 -13.27 -17.41 3.21
C GLY A 395 -13.76 -16.71 4.48
N TYR A 396 -13.53 -15.40 4.60
CA TYR A 396 -14.01 -14.61 5.73
C TYR A 396 -15.55 -14.54 5.78
N ALA A 397 -16.21 -14.36 4.64
CA ALA A 397 -17.68 -14.33 4.56
C ALA A 397 -18.30 -15.67 4.94
N LEU A 398 -17.74 -16.79 4.48
CA LEU A 398 -18.25 -18.15 4.77
C LEU A 398 -18.07 -18.56 6.23
N THR A 399 -17.01 -18.10 6.90
CA THR A 399 -16.73 -18.45 8.31
C THR A 399 -17.59 -17.66 9.30
N ARG A 400 -18.15 -16.53 8.89
CA ARG A 400 -19.08 -15.73 9.70
C ARG A 400 -20.53 -16.05 9.36
N ARG A 401 -20.98 -17.29 9.62
CA ARG A 401 -22.43 -17.56 9.67
C ARG A 401 -23.06 -16.66 10.72
N PRO A 402 -24.25 -16.03 10.45
CA PRO A 402 -24.99 -15.33 11.48
C PRO A 402 -25.23 -16.33 12.63
N GLN A 403 -24.82 -16.00 13.83
CA GLN A 403 -25.40 -16.67 15.00
C GLN A 403 -26.90 -16.41 14.89
N ALA A 404 -27.67 -17.48 14.65
CA ALA A 404 -29.10 -17.42 14.71
C ALA A 404 -29.47 -16.77 16.06
N VAL A 405 -30.16 -15.63 15.98
CA VAL A 405 -30.77 -15.01 17.16
C VAL A 405 -31.70 -16.07 17.69
N ALA A 406 -31.32 -16.74 18.80
CA ALA A 406 -32.23 -17.55 19.56
C ALA A 406 -33.37 -16.60 19.95
N LYS A 407 -34.51 -16.80 19.32
CA LYS A 407 -35.77 -16.19 19.78
C LYS A 407 -36.11 -16.88 21.10
N GLU A 408 -35.88 -16.19 22.21
CA GLU A 408 -36.62 -16.43 23.44
C GLU A 408 -37.95 -15.68 23.39
#